data_51b181187f6b721cf05a00257e557500
#
_entry.id   51b181187f6b721cf05a00257e557500
#
_cell.length_a   1.000
_cell.length_b   1.000
_cell.length_c   1.000
_cell.angle_alpha   90.00
_cell.angle_beta   90.00
_cell.angle_gamma   90.00
#
_symmetry.space_group_name_H-M   'P 1'
#
loop_
_entity.id
_entity.type
_entity.pdbx_description
1 polymer ?
#
loop_
_entity_poly.entity_id
_entity_poly.type
_entity_poly.pdbx_seq_one_letter_code
_entity_poly.pdbx_strand_id
1 'polypeptide(L)'
;MVVEGRFAADGQHFAVNGLLNLDRGRDTGAMRTTTKVLIFAAVLMAWAATSQTTTPAGSSLEYTSDGQLRLPANYREWVYLSSGFDMSYNPALQMGHHMFDNVFVNPEAWRVFVKSGSWPDKTVLVLEVRGAEDKGSINQKGNFQGAAVMGLEVHVKDQTRFASKWAFFGFSGGGTAKMIPRTENCYSCHRDHGAVDTTFVQFYPTLIPIAMEKGTVDAAYRTEARNP
;
A
#
# COMPACT_ATOMS: atom_id res chain seq x y z
N MET A 1 5.86 34.01 2.32
CA MET A 1 5.08 34.41 1.13
C MET A 1 4.10 33.27 0.89
N VAL A 2 2.86 33.46 1.40
CA VAL A 2 1.80 32.45 1.34
C VAL A 2 1.15 32.54 -0.02
N VAL A 3 1.11 31.43 -0.76
CA VAL A 3 0.37 31.35 -2.04
C VAL A 3 -0.97 30.67 -1.73
N GLU A 4 -2.03 31.47 -1.61
CA GLU A 4 -3.41 30.97 -1.60
C GLU A 4 -3.80 30.58 -3.04
N GLY A 5 -3.90 29.29 -3.28
CA GLY A 5 -4.53 28.74 -4.50
C GLY A 5 -6.02 28.51 -4.26
N ARG A 6 -6.86 29.40 -4.78
CA ARG A 6 -8.32 29.18 -4.86
C ARG A 6 -8.62 28.20 -5.98
N PHE A 7 -9.15 27.04 -5.66
CA PHE A 7 -9.82 26.17 -6.62
C PHE A 7 -11.26 26.63 -6.81
N ALA A 8 -11.58 27.14 -7.99
CA ALA A 8 -12.96 27.38 -8.42
C ALA A 8 -13.55 26.04 -8.89
N ALA A 9 -14.63 25.62 -8.26
CA ALA A 9 -15.42 24.49 -8.71
C ALA A 9 -16.43 24.98 -9.76
N ASP A 10 -16.18 24.67 -11.03
CA ASP A 10 -17.17 24.83 -12.09
C ASP A 10 -18.08 23.60 -12.11
N GLY A 11 -19.31 23.80 -11.63
CA GLY A 11 -20.38 22.84 -11.70
C GLY A 11 -21.00 22.79 -13.11
N GLN A 12 -20.77 21.71 -13.84
CA GLN A 12 -21.54 21.42 -15.04
C GLN A 12 -22.69 20.49 -14.72
N HIS A 13 -23.91 21.02 -14.72
CA HIS A 13 -25.15 20.28 -14.69
C HIS A 13 -25.41 19.65 -16.06
N PHE A 14 -25.37 18.34 -16.15
CA PHE A 14 -25.92 17.61 -17.29
C PHE A 14 -27.43 17.41 -17.07
N ALA A 15 -28.25 18.15 -17.82
CA ALA A 15 -29.69 17.92 -17.92
C ALA A 15 -29.95 16.85 -18.97
N VAL A 16 -30.48 15.70 -18.55
CA VAL A 16 -31.00 14.67 -19.46
C VAL A 16 -32.50 14.92 -19.64
N ASN A 17 -32.88 15.55 -20.74
CA ASN A 17 -34.26 15.63 -21.18
C ASN A 17 -34.59 14.41 -22.05
N GLY A 18 -35.25 13.41 -21.46
CA GLY A 18 -35.87 12.29 -22.16
C GLY A 18 -37.37 12.52 -22.28
N LEU A 19 -37.82 12.98 -23.46
CA LEU A 19 -39.23 13.03 -23.80
C LEU A 19 -39.77 11.61 -24.02
N LEU A 20 -40.61 11.15 -23.13
CA LEU A 20 -41.44 9.97 -23.34
C LEU A 20 -42.71 10.39 -24.10
N ASN A 21 -42.76 10.02 -25.38
CA ASN A 21 -43.95 10.11 -26.22
C ASN A 21 -44.81 8.86 -25.97
N LEU A 22 -45.94 9.03 -25.28
CA LEU A 22 -46.98 8.00 -25.10
C LEU A 22 -47.94 8.06 -26.25
N ASP A 23 -47.76 7.19 -27.26
CA ASP A 23 -48.77 6.93 -28.26
C ASP A 23 -49.76 5.88 -27.76
N ARG A 24 -51.04 6.24 -27.76
CA ARG A 24 -52.19 5.42 -27.37
C ARG A 24 -52.66 4.64 -28.57
N GLY A 25 -52.18 3.43 -28.76
CA GLY A 25 -52.77 2.46 -29.67
C GLY A 25 -53.63 1.44 -28.89
N ARG A 26 -54.94 1.54 -29.05
CA ARG A 26 -55.90 0.57 -28.54
C ARG A 26 -55.97 -0.55 -29.57
N ASP A 27 -55.63 -1.81 -29.22
CA ASP A 27 -56.17 -2.97 -29.90
C ASP A 27 -56.24 -4.21 -29.00
N THR A 28 -57.39 -4.86 -29.15
CA THR A 28 -57.90 -6.04 -28.48
C THR A 28 -57.18 -7.31 -28.95
N GLY A 29 -56.73 -8.15 -28.04
CA GLY A 29 -56.19 -9.47 -28.37
C GLY A 29 -55.80 -10.28 -27.12
N ALA A 30 -56.82 -10.90 -26.53
CA ALA A 30 -56.61 -11.90 -25.51
C ALA A 30 -55.83 -13.11 -26.04
N MET A 31 -55.02 -13.74 -25.17
CA MET A 31 -54.37 -15.04 -25.36
C MET A 31 -52.99 -15.06 -26.00
N ARG A 32 -52.00 -14.76 -25.19
CA ARG A 32 -50.57 -15.24 -25.32
C ARG A 32 -49.69 -14.85 -24.13
N THR A 33 -50.23 -14.87 -22.90
CA THR A 33 -49.54 -14.33 -21.72
C THR A 33 -48.74 -15.37 -20.93
N THR A 34 -48.87 -16.66 -21.18
CA THR A 34 -48.24 -17.70 -20.36
C THR A 34 -46.81 -18.10 -20.78
N THR A 35 -46.46 -17.92 -22.05
CA THR A 35 -45.13 -18.36 -22.55
C THR A 35 -44.02 -17.31 -22.31
N LYS A 36 -44.36 -16.02 -22.20
CA LYS A 36 -43.37 -14.95 -22.01
C LYS A 36 -42.89 -14.80 -20.55
N VAL A 37 -43.70 -15.21 -19.58
CA VAL A 37 -43.35 -15.14 -18.15
C VAL A 37 -42.28 -16.17 -17.77
N LEU A 38 -42.27 -17.35 -18.39
CA LEU A 38 -41.30 -18.41 -18.12
C LEU A 38 -39.92 -18.10 -18.68
N ILE A 39 -39.80 -17.35 -19.78
CA ILE A 39 -38.51 -16.96 -20.36
C ILE A 39 -37.86 -15.85 -19.53
N PHE A 40 -38.65 -14.92 -18.96
CA PHE A 40 -38.11 -13.85 -18.11
C PHE A 40 -37.59 -14.37 -16.75
N ALA A 41 -38.24 -15.37 -16.18
CA ALA A 41 -37.81 -16.01 -14.95
C ALA A 41 -36.50 -16.82 -15.13
N ALA A 42 -36.29 -17.46 -16.29
CA ALA A 42 -35.06 -18.19 -16.60
C ALA A 42 -33.87 -17.27 -16.84
N VAL A 43 -34.06 -16.08 -17.40
CA VAL A 43 -32.95 -15.10 -17.59
C VAL A 43 -32.55 -14.43 -16.29
N LEU A 44 -33.48 -14.18 -15.35
CA LEU A 44 -33.15 -13.63 -14.02
C LEU A 44 -32.43 -14.62 -13.11
N MET A 45 -32.63 -15.94 -13.27
CA MET A 45 -31.88 -16.94 -12.50
C MET A 45 -30.44 -17.16 -13.03
N ALA A 46 -30.16 -16.85 -14.28
CA ALA A 46 -28.78 -16.98 -14.83
C ALA A 46 -27.85 -15.86 -14.41
N TRP A 47 -28.34 -14.72 -13.92
CA TRP A 47 -27.51 -13.58 -13.46
C TRP A 47 -27.16 -13.64 -11.98
N ALA A 48 -27.70 -14.57 -11.20
CA ALA A 48 -27.40 -14.73 -9.78
C ALA A 48 -26.20 -15.62 -9.48
N ALA A 49 -25.54 -16.18 -10.49
CA ALA A 49 -24.58 -17.27 -10.29
C ALA A 49 -23.09 -16.92 -10.52
N THR A 50 -22.70 -15.64 -10.66
CA THR A 50 -21.28 -15.30 -10.87
C THR A 50 -20.78 -14.08 -10.09
N SER A 51 -21.25 -13.90 -8.87
CA SER A 51 -20.46 -13.13 -7.90
C SER A 51 -19.43 -14.10 -7.28
N GLN A 52 -18.43 -14.49 -8.05
CA GLN A 52 -17.20 -14.98 -7.47
C GLN A 52 -16.58 -13.76 -6.75
N THR A 53 -16.86 -13.64 -5.47
CA THR A 53 -15.99 -12.87 -4.56
C THR A 53 -14.62 -13.55 -4.63
N THR A 54 -13.77 -13.10 -5.55
CA THR A 54 -12.34 -13.32 -5.44
C THR A 54 -11.95 -12.62 -4.14
N THR A 55 -11.90 -13.37 -3.06
CA THR A 55 -11.17 -12.95 -1.86
C THR A 55 -9.80 -12.55 -2.38
N PRO A 56 -9.34 -11.29 -2.18
CA PRO A 56 -7.98 -10.94 -2.55
C PRO A 56 -7.09 -12.00 -1.92
N ALA A 57 -6.24 -12.63 -2.71
CA ALA A 57 -5.27 -13.58 -2.20
C ALA A 57 -4.55 -12.85 -1.07
N GLY A 58 -4.77 -13.30 0.17
CA GLY A 58 -4.12 -12.72 1.33
C GLY A 58 -2.63 -12.69 1.03
N SER A 59 -1.92 -11.68 1.48
CA SER A 59 -0.48 -11.49 1.28
C SER A 59 0.33 -12.58 2.00
N SER A 60 0.04 -13.86 1.68
CA SER A 60 0.79 -14.99 2.21
C SER A 60 2.20 -14.94 1.64
N LEU A 61 3.17 -14.76 2.53
CA LEU A 61 4.58 -14.85 2.16
C LEU A 61 4.93 -16.26 1.71
N GLU A 62 5.59 -16.34 0.58
CA GLU A 62 6.10 -17.59 0.06
C GLU A 62 7.60 -17.70 0.31
N TYR A 63 8.03 -18.90 0.68
CA TYR A 63 9.43 -19.23 0.87
C TYR A 63 9.81 -20.40 -0.02
N THR A 64 11.04 -20.39 -0.48
CA THR A 64 11.62 -21.54 -1.18
C THR A 64 11.88 -22.71 -0.22
N SER A 65 12.16 -23.89 -0.73
CA SER A 65 12.47 -25.08 0.08
C SER A 65 13.72 -24.90 0.97
N ASP A 66 14.66 -24.06 0.54
CA ASP A 66 15.86 -23.67 1.30
C ASP A 66 15.66 -22.43 2.19
N GLY A 67 14.41 -21.96 2.36
CA GLY A 67 14.01 -20.92 3.30
C GLY A 67 14.21 -19.48 2.85
N GLN A 68 14.52 -19.23 1.57
CA GLN A 68 14.59 -17.88 1.03
C GLN A 68 13.19 -17.30 0.85
N LEU A 69 13.03 -16.00 1.14
CA LEU A 69 11.78 -15.29 0.89
C LEU A 69 11.61 -15.01 -0.60
N ARG A 70 10.43 -15.33 -1.15
CA ARG A 70 10.02 -14.83 -2.48
C ARG A 70 9.54 -13.40 -2.38
N LEU A 71 9.94 -12.56 -3.34
CA LEU A 71 9.44 -11.19 -3.42
C LEU A 71 7.92 -11.23 -3.64
N PRO A 72 7.11 -10.54 -2.80
CA PRO A 72 5.68 -10.42 -3.03
C PRO A 72 5.41 -9.71 -4.35
N ALA A 73 4.90 -10.44 -5.35
CA ALA A 73 4.75 -9.92 -6.73
C ALA A 73 3.81 -8.72 -6.84
N ASN A 74 2.83 -8.64 -5.93
CA ASN A 74 1.77 -7.62 -5.93
C ASN A 74 1.98 -6.52 -4.88
N TYR A 75 3.19 -6.33 -4.32
CA TYR A 75 3.41 -5.34 -3.26
C TYR A 75 3.05 -3.89 -3.68
N ARG A 76 3.04 -3.58 -4.97
CA ARG A 76 2.62 -2.26 -5.47
C ARG A 76 1.12 -2.00 -5.40
N GLU A 77 0.32 -3.05 -5.15
CA GLU A 77 -1.12 -2.95 -4.86
C GLU A 77 -1.39 -2.75 -3.35
N TRP A 78 -0.33 -2.77 -2.53
CA TRP A 78 -0.42 -2.62 -1.08
C TRP A 78 -0.58 -1.17 -0.68
N VAL A 79 -0.79 -0.94 0.61
CA VAL A 79 -0.95 0.41 1.14
C VAL A 79 0.40 1.12 1.14
N TYR A 80 0.48 2.22 0.39
CA TYR A 80 1.62 3.12 0.42
C TYR A 80 1.64 3.90 1.74
N LEU A 81 2.80 3.96 2.41
CA LEU A 81 2.97 4.61 3.70
C LEU A 81 3.68 5.96 3.59
N SER A 82 4.77 6.03 2.86
CA SER A 82 5.62 7.21 2.77
C SER A 82 6.64 7.08 1.65
N SER A 83 7.21 8.22 1.26
CA SER A 83 8.41 8.29 0.44
C SER A 83 9.44 9.20 1.11
N GLY A 84 10.62 8.69 1.39
CA GLY A 84 11.80 9.48 1.72
C GLY A 84 12.48 9.99 0.45
N PHE A 85 13.14 11.13 0.52
CA PHE A 85 14.02 11.63 -0.53
C PHE A 85 15.39 11.87 0.07
N ASP A 86 16.40 11.15 -0.44
CA ASP A 86 17.79 11.21 0.06
C ASP A 86 17.92 10.96 1.56
N MET A 87 17.08 10.11 2.12
CA MET A 87 17.15 9.80 3.54
C MET A 87 18.38 8.95 3.84
N SER A 88 19.22 9.41 4.74
CA SER A 88 20.38 8.69 5.23
C SER A 88 20.56 8.88 6.73
N TYR A 89 20.91 7.80 7.42
CA TYR A 89 21.28 7.83 8.84
C TYR A 89 22.79 8.02 9.04
N ASN A 90 23.54 8.13 7.95
CA ASN A 90 24.97 8.44 7.98
C ASN A 90 25.18 9.89 7.51
N PRO A 91 25.50 10.84 8.39
CA PRO A 91 25.66 12.24 8.04
C PRO A 91 26.87 12.49 7.11
N ALA A 92 27.82 11.55 7.04
CA ALA A 92 28.97 11.63 6.14
C ALA A 92 28.70 11.05 4.74
N LEU A 93 27.51 10.45 4.51
CA LEU A 93 27.20 9.86 3.22
C LEU A 93 27.01 10.96 2.17
N GLN A 94 27.84 10.93 1.15
CA GLN A 94 27.64 11.74 -0.05
C GLN A 94 26.94 10.89 -1.10
N MET A 95 25.71 11.27 -1.42
CA MET A 95 24.93 10.58 -2.43
C MET A 95 25.49 10.92 -3.82
N GLY A 96 25.90 9.91 -4.56
CA GLY A 96 26.34 10.09 -5.95
C GLY A 96 25.18 10.45 -6.91
N HIS A 97 23.96 10.14 -6.51
CA HIS A 97 22.70 10.47 -7.20
C HIS A 97 21.56 10.45 -6.19
N HIS A 98 20.53 11.22 -6.48
CA HIS A 98 19.35 11.32 -5.63
C HIS A 98 18.46 10.08 -5.74
N MET A 99 17.80 9.72 -4.64
CA MET A 99 16.94 8.53 -4.54
C MET A 99 15.67 8.80 -3.78
N PHE A 100 14.63 8.03 -4.13
CA PHE A 100 13.38 7.93 -3.38
C PHE A 100 13.25 6.56 -2.73
N ASP A 101 12.87 6.58 -1.46
CA ASP A 101 12.64 5.40 -0.63
C ASP A 101 11.13 5.24 -0.39
N ASN A 102 10.47 4.39 -1.17
CA ASN A 102 9.01 4.18 -1.08
C ASN A 102 8.69 3.00 -0.18
N VAL A 103 7.83 3.20 0.79
CA VAL A 103 7.44 2.16 1.75
C VAL A 103 5.99 1.74 1.54
N PHE A 104 5.79 0.42 1.43
CA PHE A 104 4.47 -0.22 1.32
C PHE A 104 4.27 -1.21 2.47
N VAL A 105 3.01 -1.41 2.87
CA VAL A 105 2.63 -2.42 3.87
C VAL A 105 1.46 -3.25 3.36
N ASN A 106 1.44 -4.53 3.69
CA ASN A 106 0.31 -5.39 3.34
C ASN A 106 -1.00 -4.87 3.96
N PRO A 107 -2.12 -4.90 3.19
CA PRO A 107 -3.38 -4.27 3.59
C PRO A 107 -3.94 -4.78 4.91
N GLU A 108 -3.75 -6.06 5.25
CA GLU A 108 -4.20 -6.67 6.49
C GLU A 108 -3.52 -6.02 7.70
N ALA A 109 -2.20 -5.86 7.64
CA ALA A 109 -1.41 -5.24 8.69
C ALA A 109 -1.80 -3.77 8.89
N TRP A 110 -1.99 -3.03 7.81
CA TRP A 110 -2.44 -1.64 7.86
C TRP A 110 -3.80 -1.52 8.56
N ARG A 111 -4.79 -2.38 8.22
CA ARG A 111 -6.12 -2.36 8.84
C ARG A 111 -6.09 -2.61 10.36
N VAL A 112 -5.17 -3.46 10.81
CA VAL A 112 -4.98 -3.70 12.25
C VAL A 112 -4.27 -2.51 12.89
N PHE A 113 -3.21 -1.99 12.26
CA PHE A 113 -2.45 -0.87 12.81
C PHE A 113 -3.33 0.37 13.04
N VAL A 114 -4.18 0.75 12.10
CA VAL A 114 -5.05 1.94 12.26
C VAL A 114 -6.05 1.81 13.41
N LYS A 115 -6.33 0.58 13.86
CA LYS A 115 -7.22 0.32 15.02
C LYS A 115 -6.46 0.25 16.34
N SER A 116 -5.26 -0.32 16.33
CA SER A 116 -4.51 -0.68 17.55
C SER A 116 -3.28 0.18 17.81
N GLY A 117 -2.73 0.85 16.79
CA GLY A 117 -1.45 1.54 16.85
C GLY A 117 -0.23 0.59 16.81
N SER A 118 -0.42 -0.70 16.57
CA SER A 118 0.64 -1.72 16.60
C SER A 118 0.56 -2.67 15.41
N TRP A 119 1.71 -3.18 14.99
CA TRP A 119 1.79 -4.14 13.90
C TRP A 119 1.37 -5.55 14.36
N PRO A 120 0.43 -6.20 13.66
CA PRO A 120 0.08 -7.59 13.93
C PRO A 120 1.19 -8.56 13.51
N ASP A 121 1.05 -9.83 13.89
CA ASP A 121 1.82 -10.90 13.26
C ASP A 121 1.53 -10.97 11.75
N LYS A 122 2.50 -11.45 10.96
CA LYS A 122 2.44 -11.46 9.48
C LYS A 122 2.39 -10.06 8.82
N THR A 123 2.86 -9.04 9.52
CA THR A 123 3.12 -7.74 8.89
C THR A 123 4.30 -7.86 7.91
N VAL A 124 4.14 -7.28 6.74
CA VAL A 124 5.17 -7.21 5.71
C VAL A 124 5.30 -5.77 5.24
N LEU A 125 6.48 -5.20 5.42
CA LEU A 125 6.87 -3.91 4.88
C LEU A 125 7.80 -4.11 3.69
N VAL A 126 7.58 -3.39 2.61
CA VAL A 126 8.46 -3.38 1.43
C VAL A 126 9.00 -1.99 1.23
N LEU A 127 10.31 -1.84 1.20
CA LEU A 127 11.02 -0.65 0.78
C LEU A 127 11.46 -0.83 -0.66
N GLU A 128 10.96 0.06 -1.55
CA GLU A 128 11.37 0.14 -2.94
C GLU A 128 12.20 1.41 -3.15
N VAL A 129 13.46 1.26 -3.54
CA VAL A 129 14.37 2.36 -3.84
C VAL A 129 14.35 2.65 -5.33
N ARG A 130 14.13 3.92 -5.70
CA ARG A 130 14.17 4.41 -7.09
C ARG A 130 15.09 5.59 -7.23
N GLY A 131 15.82 5.67 -8.34
CA GLY A 131 16.59 6.85 -8.69
C GLY A 131 15.68 8.06 -8.90
N ALA A 132 16.16 9.24 -8.58
CA ALA A 132 15.49 10.50 -8.89
C ALA A 132 15.97 11.05 -10.21
N GLU A 133 15.03 11.58 -11.01
CA GLU A 133 15.26 12.26 -12.28
C GLU A 133 14.78 13.70 -12.19
N ASP A 134 15.52 14.65 -12.76
CA ASP A 134 15.19 16.09 -12.76
C ASP A 134 14.70 16.60 -14.11
N LYS A 135 14.92 15.84 -15.19
CA LYS A 135 14.59 16.24 -16.57
C LYS A 135 13.61 15.27 -17.18
N GLY A 136 12.47 15.77 -17.60
CA GLY A 136 11.46 14.96 -18.28
C GLY A 136 10.18 15.71 -18.54
N SER A 137 9.65 15.62 -19.77
CA SER A 137 8.37 16.19 -20.18
C SER A 137 8.20 17.67 -19.77
N ILE A 138 7.17 17.97 -18.98
CA ILE A 138 6.81 19.31 -18.50
C ILE A 138 7.53 19.72 -17.22
N ASN A 139 8.38 18.85 -16.64
CA ASN A 139 9.08 19.17 -15.41
C ASN A 139 10.11 20.27 -15.65
N GLN A 140 9.92 21.41 -14.99
CA GLN A 140 10.82 22.56 -15.08
C GLN A 140 11.71 22.70 -13.84
N LYS A 141 11.35 22.04 -12.72
CA LYS A 141 12.05 22.15 -11.44
C LYS A 141 11.66 21.03 -10.49
N GLY A 142 12.60 20.55 -9.69
CA GLY A 142 12.41 19.45 -8.73
C GLY A 142 12.65 18.08 -9.35
N ASN A 143 12.43 17.04 -8.60
CA ASN A 143 12.73 15.67 -8.96
C ASN A 143 11.46 14.81 -9.02
N PHE A 144 11.49 13.79 -9.86
CA PHE A 144 10.50 12.72 -9.92
C PHE A 144 11.19 11.36 -9.94
N GLN A 145 10.44 10.30 -9.68
CA GLN A 145 11.00 8.95 -9.61
C GLN A 145 11.27 8.39 -11.01
N GLY A 146 12.47 7.88 -11.21
CA GLY A 146 12.83 7.12 -12.40
C GLY A 146 12.12 5.76 -12.48
N ALA A 147 12.09 5.19 -13.68
CA ALA A 147 11.41 3.91 -13.93
C ALA A 147 12.13 2.71 -13.30
N ALA A 148 13.45 2.77 -13.18
CA ALA A 148 14.25 1.66 -12.66
C ALA A 148 14.13 1.53 -11.14
N VAL A 149 13.91 0.29 -10.68
CA VAL A 149 14.05 -0.08 -9.26
C VAL A 149 15.51 -0.36 -9.00
N MET A 150 16.12 0.39 -8.07
CA MET A 150 17.54 0.28 -7.71
C MET A 150 17.78 -0.69 -6.57
N GLY A 151 16.78 -0.88 -5.70
CA GLY A 151 16.84 -1.79 -4.57
C GLY A 151 15.45 -2.15 -4.05
N LEU A 152 15.36 -3.31 -3.44
CA LEU A 152 14.17 -3.79 -2.76
C LEU A 152 14.59 -4.43 -1.43
N GLU A 153 13.97 -3.99 -0.36
CA GLU A 153 14.14 -4.59 0.96
C GLU A 153 12.76 -4.97 1.53
N VAL A 154 12.70 -6.11 2.21
CA VAL A 154 11.48 -6.58 2.85
C VAL A 154 11.72 -6.82 4.31
N HIS A 155 10.88 -6.24 5.16
CA HIS A 155 10.89 -6.40 6.60
C HIS A 155 9.64 -7.18 7.02
N VAL A 156 9.82 -8.37 7.55
CA VAL A 156 8.76 -9.33 7.86
C VAL A 156 8.63 -9.52 9.35
N LYS A 157 7.41 -9.38 9.89
CA LYS A 157 7.05 -9.84 11.24
C LYS A 157 6.44 -11.22 11.15
N ASP A 158 7.11 -12.22 11.69
CA ASP A 158 6.60 -13.58 11.81
C ASP A 158 7.10 -14.21 13.13
N GLN A 159 6.23 -14.20 14.13
CA GLN A 159 6.56 -14.62 15.50
C GLN A 159 6.78 -16.13 15.61
N THR A 160 6.24 -16.89 14.66
CA THR A 160 6.43 -18.35 14.65
C THR A 160 7.70 -18.77 13.92
N ARG A 161 8.15 -17.96 12.94
CA ARG A 161 9.31 -18.26 12.10
C ARG A 161 10.61 -17.66 12.63
N PHE A 162 10.54 -16.46 13.22
CA PHE A 162 11.73 -15.72 13.64
C PHE A 162 11.75 -15.51 15.15
N ALA A 163 12.80 -15.98 15.82
CA ALA A 163 13.00 -15.80 17.25
C ALA A 163 12.95 -14.33 17.69
N SER A 164 13.36 -13.42 16.78
CA SER A 164 13.30 -11.96 16.97
C SER A 164 11.94 -11.35 16.67
N LYS A 165 10.98 -12.13 16.24
CA LYS A 165 9.69 -11.71 15.66
C LYS A 165 9.83 -11.04 14.29
N TRP A 166 10.89 -10.31 14.02
CA TRP A 166 11.17 -9.59 12.78
C TRP A 166 12.41 -10.12 12.06
N ALA A 167 12.40 -10.06 10.72
CA ALA A 167 13.52 -10.42 9.86
C ALA A 167 13.60 -9.49 8.65
N PHE A 168 14.81 -9.24 8.15
CA PHE A 168 15.11 -8.41 6.99
C PHE A 168 15.57 -9.28 5.81
N PHE A 169 15.18 -8.87 4.59
CA PHE A 169 15.54 -9.52 3.34
C PHE A 169 15.88 -8.46 2.30
N GLY A 170 17.08 -8.55 1.68
CA GLY A 170 17.50 -7.64 0.61
C GLY A 170 17.49 -8.36 -0.72
N PHE A 171 16.85 -7.78 -1.73
CA PHE A 171 16.72 -8.35 -3.07
C PHE A 171 17.65 -7.62 -4.05
N SER A 172 18.66 -8.31 -4.54
CA SER A 172 19.64 -7.80 -5.51
C SER A 172 19.33 -8.29 -6.93
N GLY A 173 18.15 -7.92 -7.45
CA GLY A 173 17.75 -8.23 -8.84
C GLY A 173 17.14 -9.61 -9.08
N GLY A 174 17.04 -10.46 -8.05
CA GLY A 174 16.37 -11.78 -8.12
C GLY A 174 14.98 -11.78 -7.47
N GLY A 175 14.17 -12.79 -7.78
CA GLY A 175 12.83 -13.00 -7.19
C GLY A 175 12.86 -13.60 -5.78
N THR A 176 14.05 -13.93 -5.22
CA THR A 176 14.22 -14.54 -3.89
C THR A 176 15.36 -13.86 -3.13
N ALA A 177 15.27 -13.85 -1.79
CA ALA A 177 16.29 -13.29 -0.92
C ALA A 177 16.52 -14.17 0.32
N LYS A 178 17.79 -14.29 0.74
CA LYS A 178 18.14 -14.86 2.04
C LYS A 178 17.86 -13.84 3.15
N MET A 179 17.53 -14.35 4.32
CA MET A 179 17.44 -13.51 5.52
C MET A 179 18.79 -12.85 5.78
N ILE A 180 18.78 -11.55 6.01
CA ILE A 180 19.95 -10.77 6.43
C ILE A 180 20.38 -11.28 7.82
N PRO A 181 21.68 -11.57 8.04
CA PRO A 181 22.17 -12.04 9.34
C PRO A 181 21.83 -11.05 10.47
N ARG A 182 21.47 -11.57 11.62
CA ARG A 182 21.08 -10.75 12.78
C ARG A 182 22.20 -9.89 13.37
N THR A 183 23.44 -10.16 12.99
CA THR A 183 24.62 -9.37 13.34
C THR A 183 24.75 -8.09 12.55
N GLU A 184 23.95 -7.93 11.48
CA GLU A 184 23.98 -6.73 10.65
C GLU A 184 23.31 -5.54 11.35
N ASN A 185 23.77 -4.35 11.04
CA ASN A 185 23.35 -3.09 11.67
C ASN A 185 21.85 -2.78 11.50
N CYS A 186 21.18 -3.36 10.49
CA CYS A 186 19.74 -3.20 10.30
C CYS A 186 18.96 -3.48 11.59
N TYR A 187 19.29 -4.59 12.27
CA TYR A 187 18.56 -5.00 13.48
C TYR A 187 18.79 -4.07 14.67
N SER A 188 20.02 -3.61 14.89
CA SER A 188 20.33 -2.70 15.99
C SER A 188 19.74 -1.32 15.73
N CYS A 189 19.90 -0.77 14.53
CA CYS A 189 19.34 0.51 14.13
C CYS A 189 17.81 0.54 14.29
N HIS A 190 17.11 -0.46 13.76
CA HIS A 190 15.66 -0.56 13.89
C HIS A 190 15.17 -0.72 15.33
N ARG A 191 15.91 -1.47 16.17
CA ARG A 191 15.61 -1.60 17.59
C ARG A 191 15.77 -0.28 18.34
N ASP A 192 16.84 0.46 18.05
CA ASP A 192 17.27 1.61 18.83
C ASP A 192 16.53 2.90 18.41
N HIS A 193 16.11 3.01 17.15
CA HIS A 193 15.50 4.20 16.57
C HIS A 193 14.06 4.01 16.06
N GLY A 194 13.52 2.78 16.01
CA GLY A 194 12.17 2.51 15.55
C GLY A 194 11.11 3.09 16.49
N ALA A 195 10.14 3.84 15.95
CA ALA A 195 9.09 4.43 16.77
C ALA A 195 8.05 3.45 17.27
N VAL A 196 7.79 2.36 16.55
CA VAL A 196 6.83 1.32 16.94
C VAL A 196 7.34 -0.06 16.53
N ASP A 197 7.54 -0.94 17.52
CA ASP A 197 7.87 -2.35 17.29
C ASP A 197 9.01 -2.53 16.26
N THR A 198 10.11 -1.83 16.45
CA THR A 198 11.30 -1.83 15.60
C THR A 198 11.08 -1.34 14.16
N THR A 199 10.06 -0.55 13.92
CA THR A 199 9.79 0.06 12.60
C THR A 199 9.80 1.59 12.67
N PHE A 200 10.16 2.22 11.55
CA PHE A 200 10.29 3.67 11.46
C PHE A 200 8.95 4.38 11.20
N VAL A 201 7.92 4.07 12.02
CA VAL A 201 6.60 4.67 11.93
C VAL A 201 6.65 6.21 12.06
N GLN A 202 7.69 6.77 12.66
CA GLN A 202 7.91 8.23 12.71
C GLN A 202 7.96 8.88 11.33
N PHE A 203 8.31 8.13 10.28
CA PHE A 203 8.32 8.61 8.90
C PHE A 203 7.04 8.25 8.12
N TYR A 204 6.03 7.68 8.79
CA TYR A 204 4.73 7.37 8.19
C TYR A 204 3.68 8.35 8.69
N PRO A 205 3.45 9.49 7.99
CA PRO A 205 2.69 10.62 8.51
C PRO A 205 1.23 10.30 8.85
N THR A 206 0.67 9.25 8.24
CA THR A 206 -0.70 8.80 8.52
C THR A 206 -0.79 7.85 9.72
N LEU A 207 0.31 7.24 10.16
CA LEU A 207 0.32 6.22 11.21
C LEU A 207 0.90 6.71 12.54
N ILE A 208 1.89 7.61 12.52
CA ILE A 208 2.50 8.09 13.76
C ILE A 208 1.49 8.79 14.70
N PRO A 209 0.51 9.58 14.23
CA PRO A 209 -0.51 10.15 15.12
C PRO A 209 -1.36 9.07 15.80
N ILE A 210 -1.67 7.98 15.09
CA ILE A 210 -2.43 6.84 15.63
C ILE A 210 -1.62 6.14 16.73
N ALA A 211 -0.34 5.87 16.48
CA ALA A 211 0.53 5.25 17.48
C ALA A 211 0.67 6.11 18.74
N MET A 212 0.74 7.43 18.59
CA MET A 212 0.75 8.38 19.70
C MET A 212 -0.56 8.32 20.50
N GLU A 213 -1.71 8.38 19.82
CA GLU A 213 -3.03 8.28 20.45
C GLU A 213 -3.22 6.97 21.23
N LYS A 214 -2.77 5.85 20.64
CA LYS A 214 -2.86 4.52 21.25
C LYS A 214 -1.78 4.24 22.29
N GLY A 215 -0.81 5.12 22.45
CA GLY A 215 0.28 4.96 23.43
C GLY A 215 1.29 3.86 23.09
N THR A 216 1.37 3.45 21.82
CA THR A 216 2.21 2.32 21.37
C THR A 216 3.59 2.73 20.89
N VAL A 217 3.91 4.01 20.96
CA VAL A 217 5.23 4.54 20.59
C VAL A 217 6.30 4.07 21.61
N ASP A 218 7.40 3.56 21.10
CA ASP A 218 8.51 3.03 21.91
C ASP A 218 9.21 4.11 22.75
N ALA A 219 9.66 3.72 23.96
CA ALA A 219 10.28 4.64 24.88
C ALA A 219 11.62 5.22 24.36
N ALA A 220 12.39 4.42 23.62
CA ALA A 220 13.64 4.84 23.00
C ALA A 220 13.40 6.01 22.04
N TYR A 221 12.47 5.86 21.12
CA TYR A 221 12.11 6.93 20.18
C TYR A 221 11.57 8.18 20.89
N ARG A 222 10.73 8.02 21.95
CA ARG A 222 10.24 9.18 22.72
C ARG A 222 11.38 9.99 23.34
N THR A 223 12.45 9.33 23.73
CA THR A 223 13.65 9.98 24.29
C THR A 223 14.44 10.71 23.21
N GLU A 224 14.65 10.06 22.06
CA GLU A 224 15.33 10.64 20.89
C GLU A 224 14.57 11.88 20.38
N ALA A 225 13.25 11.78 20.19
CA ALA A 225 12.41 12.88 19.71
C ALA A 225 12.35 14.11 20.63
N ARG A 226 12.73 13.98 21.90
CA ARG A 226 12.85 15.10 22.86
C ARG A 226 14.20 15.78 22.80
N ASN A 227 15.22 15.13 22.23
CA ASN A 227 16.59 15.60 22.13
C ASN A 227 17.07 15.45 20.67
N PRO A 228 16.45 16.21 19.71
CA PRO A 228 16.75 16.08 18.29
C PRO A 228 18.14 16.62 17.93
#